data_0488ee6d72463397095c32919d2f7a79
#
_entry.id   0488ee6d72463397095c32919d2f7a79
#
_cell.length_a   1.000
_cell.length_b   1.000
_cell.length_c   1.000
_cell.angle_alpha   90.00
_cell.angle_beta   90.00
_cell.angle_gamma   90.00
#
_symmetry.space_group_name_H-M   'P 1'
#
loop_
_entity.id
_entity.type
_entity.pdbx_description
1 polymer ?
#
loop_
_entity_poly.entity_id
_entity_poly.type
_entity_poly.pdbx_seq_one_letter_code
_entity_poly.pdbx_strand_id
1 'polypeptide(L)'
;MRDLSLHILDLAQNSVRANAALVEIMVSVDESRLITITIRDDGSGMSDELKERVTSPFATTRTTRKVGLGIPLMMQNARLAGGDVRIDSTLGQGTTLTATLHGDSIDCLPLGDLAGTVVSLVSANPERPDFRLSCSSPKGSMDFDTREMRQALGNVPLNEPKITAWMLSAIQEEIEPIFGGVIL
;
A
#
# COMPACT_ATOMS: atom_id res chain seq x y z
N MET A 1 12.09 2.83 7.78
CA MET A 1 11.22 1.64 7.64
C MET A 1 12.12 0.52 7.15
N ARG A 2 11.90 -0.72 7.60
CA ARG A 2 12.81 -1.84 7.33
C ARG A 2 12.41 -2.66 6.10
N ASP A 3 11.17 -2.51 5.62
CA ASP A 3 10.60 -3.26 4.52
C ASP A 3 9.52 -2.45 3.78
N LEU A 4 9.09 -2.93 2.60
CA LEU A 4 8.10 -2.27 1.75
C LEU A 4 6.69 -2.31 2.36
N SER A 5 6.35 -3.35 3.14
CA SER A 5 5.05 -3.48 3.79
C SER A 5 4.77 -2.34 4.76
N LEU A 6 5.79 -1.90 5.52
CA LEU A 6 5.67 -0.75 6.41
C LEU A 6 5.48 0.57 5.66
N HIS A 7 6.07 0.71 4.47
CA HIS A 7 5.80 1.86 3.60
C HIS A 7 4.36 1.82 3.09
N ILE A 8 3.88 0.65 2.66
CA ILE A 8 2.49 0.45 2.21
C ILE A 8 1.53 0.81 3.35
N LEU A 9 1.81 0.36 4.58
CA LEU A 9 1.00 0.69 5.75
C LEU A 9 0.86 2.20 5.94
N ASP A 10 1.97 2.94 5.94
CA ASP A 10 1.98 4.38 6.20
C ASP A 10 1.30 5.16 5.06
N LEU A 11 1.51 4.74 3.81
CA LEU A 11 0.85 5.32 2.65
C LEU A 11 -0.67 5.05 2.64
N ALA A 12 -1.10 3.82 2.92
CA ALA A 12 -2.52 3.47 3.01
C ALA A 12 -3.22 4.19 4.18
N GLN A 13 -2.52 4.43 5.29
CA GLN A 13 -3.05 5.25 6.38
C GLN A 13 -3.29 6.71 5.97
N ASN A 14 -2.55 7.25 4.98
CA ASN A 14 -2.86 8.56 4.43
C ASN A 14 -4.21 8.56 3.70
N SER A 15 -4.52 7.50 2.96
CA SER A 15 -5.81 7.31 2.30
C SER A 15 -6.97 7.22 3.32
N VAL A 16 -6.75 6.52 4.44
CA VAL A 16 -7.72 6.50 5.56
C VAL A 16 -7.94 7.92 6.11
N ARG A 17 -6.87 8.67 6.36
CA ARG A 17 -6.96 10.08 6.83
C ARG A 17 -7.59 11.01 5.80
N ALA A 18 -7.49 10.70 4.51
CA ALA A 18 -8.17 11.40 3.42
C ALA A 18 -9.66 11.04 3.30
N ASN A 19 -10.17 10.24 4.25
CA ASN A 19 -11.57 9.83 4.33
C ASN A 19 -12.07 9.06 3.11
N ALA A 20 -11.18 8.24 2.52
CA ALA A 20 -11.51 7.36 1.41
C ALA A 20 -12.67 6.40 1.75
N ALA A 21 -13.43 5.98 0.74
CA ALA A 21 -14.36 4.87 0.85
C ALA A 21 -13.72 3.55 0.44
N LEU A 22 -12.75 3.60 -0.48
CA LEU A 22 -11.99 2.45 -0.98
C LEU A 22 -10.50 2.80 -1.02
N VAL A 23 -9.67 1.87 -0.57
CA VAL A 23 -8.22 1.90 -0.73
C VAL A 23 -7.78 0.63 -1.47
N GLU A 24 -7.19 0.82 -2.63
CA GLU A 24 -6.64 -0.26 -3.47
C GLU A 24 -5.12 -0.29 -3.30
N ILE A 25 -4.60 -1.45 -2.94
CA ILE A 25 -3.16 -1.74 -2.81
C ILE A 25 -2.82 -2.76 -3.88
N MET A 26 -1.97 -2.38 -4.82
CA MET A 26 -1.52 -3.27 -5.89
C MET A 26 -0.01 -3.44 -5.80
N VAL A 27 0.46 -4.69 -5.79
CA VAL A 27 1.87 -5.04 -5.79
C VAL A 27 2.12 -5.98 -6.96
N SER A 28 3.00 -5.59 -7.85
CA SER A 28 3.37 -6.43 -8.98
C SER A 28 4.88 -6.53 -9.16
N VAL A 29 5.33 -7.66 -9.66
CA VAL A 29 6.73 -7.89 -10.07
C VAL A 29 6.71 -8.44 -11.49
N ASP A 30 7.45 -7.83 -12.39
CA ASP A 30 7.57 -8.31 -13.76
C ASP A 30 8.76 -9.25 -13.96
N GLU A 31 8.93 -9.75 -15.20
CA GLU A 31 10.04 -10.64 -15.58
C GLU A 31 11.42 -9.99 -15.40
N SER A 32 11.51 -8.66 -15.48
CA SER A 32 12.73 -7.90 -15.24
C SER A 32 13.01 -7.64 -13.76
N ARG A 33 12.18 -8.20 -12.86
CA ARG A 33 12.21 -7.95 -11.42
C ARG A 33 11.91 -6.50 -11.04
N LEU A 34 11.26 -5.74 -11.90
CA LEU A 34 10.73 -4.44 -11.54
C LEU A 34 9.51 -4.64 -10.63
N ILE A 35 9.63 -4.15 -9.42
CA ILE A 35 8.55 -4.11 -8.43
C ILE A 35 7.77 -2.82 -8.67
N THR A 36 6.47 -2.94 -8.82
CA THR A 36 5.55 -1.79 -8.88
C THR A 36 4.56 -1.89 -7.72
N ILE A 37 4.53 -0.85 -6.89
CA ILE A 37 3.58 -0.71 -5.79
C ILE A 37 2.69 0.48 -6.11
N THR A 38 1.38 0.24 -6.21
CA THR A 38 0.40 1.29 -6.44
C THR A 38 -0.58 1.32 -5.27
N ILE A 39 -0.79 2.51 -4.71
CA ILE A 39 -1.83 2.77 -3.72
C ILE A 39 -2.75 3.82 -4.30
N ARG A 40 -4.02 3.45 -4.45
CA ARG A 40 -5.06 4.30 -5.00
C ARG A 40 -6.20 4.44 -4.00
N ASP A 41 -6.72 5.64 -3.87
CA ASP A 41 -7.88 5.93 -3.04
C ASP A 41 -8.83 6.91 -3.73
N ASP A 42 -10.07 6.92 -3.29
CA ASP A 42 -11.13 7.84 -3.67
C ASP A 42 -11.39 8.92 -2.60
N GLY A 43 -10.37 9.24 -1.80
CA GLY A 43 -10.47 10.22 -0.71
C GLY A 43 -10.48 11.68 -1.19
N SER A 44 -10.17 12.57 -0.26
CA SER A 44 -10.21 14.03 -0.53
C SER A 44 -9.21 14.52 -1.58
N GLY A 45 -8.22 13.73 -1.96
CA GLY A 45 -7.15 14.13 -2.85
C GLY A 45 -6.27 15.25 -2.28
N MET A 46 -5.38 15.79 -3.11
CA MET A 46 -4.44 16.85 -2.76
C MET A 46 -4.57 18.03 -3.73
N SER A 47 -4.41 19.25 -3.21
CA SER A 47 -4.18 20.43 -4.03
C SER A 47 -2.79 20.38 -4.68
N ASP A 48 -2.59 21.16 -5.76
CA ASP A 48 -1.28 21.22 -6.42
C ASP A 48 -0.18 21.70 -5.47
N GLU A 49 -0.47 22.68 -4.61
CA GLU A 49 0.45 23.16 -3.57
C GLU A 49 0.86 22.05 -2.59
N LEU A 50 -0.10 21.19 -2.20
CA LEU A 50 0.20 20.07 -1.30
C LEU A 50 1.02 19.00 -2.01
N LYS A 51 0.70 18.69 -3.29
CA LYS A 51 1.52 17.77 -4.11
C LYS A 51 2.97 18.22 -4.22
N GLU A 52 3.20 19.48 -4.56
CA GLU A 52 4.55 20.05 -4.64
C GLU A 52 5.28 19.94 -3.31
N ARG A 53 4.60 20.18 -2.21
CA ARG A 53 5.19 20.07 -0.87
C ARG A 53 5.57 18.64 -0.49
N VAL A 54 4.72 17.65 -0.75
CA VAL A 54 4.99 16.25 -0.37
C VAL A 54 6.03 15.59 -1.27
N THR A 55 6.22 16.08 -2.49
CA THR A 55 7.22 15.60 -3.44
C THR A 55 8.55 16.36 -3.36
N SER A 56 8.56 17.54 -2.74
CA SER A 56 9.79 18.35 -2.61
C SER A 56 10.74 17.77 -1.57
N PRO A 57 12.00 17.49 -1.92
CA PRO A 57 13.01 17.02 -0.97
C PRO A 57 13.35 18.05 0.12
N PHE A 58 12.95 19.30 -0.06
CA PHE A 58 13.22 20.41 0.86
C PHE A 58 12.04 20.72 1.82
N ALA A 59 10.88 20.10 1.63
CA ALA A 59 9.70 20.38 2.46
C ALA A 59 9.78 19.82 3.90
N THR A 60 10.82 19.04 4.20
CA THR A 60 10.95 18.31 5.48
C THR A 60 11.59 19.13 6.63
N THR A 61 12.06 20.37 6.41
CA THR A 61 12.90 21.01 7.42
C THR A 61 12.22 22.01 8.36
N ARG A 62 10.97 22.45 8.13
CA ARG A 62 10.27 23.35 9.07
C ARG A 62 8.75 23.23 8.99
N THR A 63 8.12 22.93 10.11
CA THR A 63 6.71 23.20 10.43
C THR A 63 5.64 22.24 9.86
N THR A 64 5.76 20.90 9.94
CA THR A 64 4.56 20.13 9.61
C THR A 64 4.36 18.86 10.42
N ARG A 65 3.70 19.02 11.55
CA ARG A 65 3.02 17.93 12.26
C ARG A 65 1.83 17.31 11.48
N LYS A 66 1.59 17.69 10.20
CA LYS A 66 0.42 17.23 9.42
C LYS A 66 0.74 16.44 8.15
N VAL A 67 1.98 16.34 7.70
CA VAL A 67 2.36 15.51 6.55
C VAL A 67 3.27 14.41 7.08
N GLY A 68 2.83 13.16 6.99
CA GLY A 68 3.63 12.00 7.38
C GLY A 68 4.91 11.89 6.53
N LEU A 69 5.94 11.25 7.06
CA LEU A 69 7.21 11.03 6.36
C LEU A 69 7.12 9.91 5.31
N GLY A 70 5.99 9.22 5.19
CA GLY A 70 5.81 8.04 4.35
C GLY A 70 6.14 8.27 2.88
N ILE A 71 5.59 9.32 2.27
CA ILE A 71 5.85 9.66 0.87
C ILE A 71 7.33 9.99 0.63
N PRO A 72 7.95 10.94 1.36
CA PRO A 72 9.37 11.23 1.21
C PRO A 72 10.30 10.02 1.40
N LEU A 73 10.01 9.17 2.38
CA LEU A 73 10.79 7.96 2.64
C LEU A 73 10.62 6.92 1.52
N MET A 74 9.41 6.76 0.99
CA MET A 74 9.18 5.88 -0.16
C MET A 74 9.93 6.39 -1.40
N MET A 75 9.88 7.71 -1.66
CA MET A 75 10.64 8.34 -2.75
C MET A 75 12.14 8.10 -2.61
N GLN A 76 12.68 8.24 -1.41
CA GLN A 76 14.10 7.99 -1.15
C GLN A 76 14.47 6.52 -1.43
N ASN A 77 13.70 5.57 -0.90
CA ASN A 77 13.97 4.14 -1.09
C ASN A 77 13.79 3.70 -2.55
N ALA A 78 12.76 4.20 -3.23
CA ALA A 78 12.56 3.93 -4.65
C ALA A 78 13.77 4.37 -5.49
N ARG A 79 14.27 5.58 -5.25
CA ARG A 79 15.46 6.11 -5.95
C ARG A 79 16.72 5.34 -5.63
N LEU A 80 16.95 4.93 -4.39
CA LEU A 80 18.08 4.09 -4.00
C LEU A 80 18.03 2.74 -4.73
N ALA A 81 16.86 2.18 -4.91
CA ALA A 81 16.64 0.94 -5.68
C ALA A 81 16.53 1.16 -7.19
N GLY A 82 16.94 2.32 -7.72
CA GLY A 82 16.98 2.61 -9.15
C GLY A 82 15.62 2.92 -9.79
N GLY A 83 14.58 3.10 -8.99
CA GLY A 83 13.22 3.44 -9.44
C GLY A 83 12.81 4.87 -9.12
N ASP A 84 11.51 5.14 -9.07
CA ASP A 84 10.95 6.46 -8.76
C ASP A 84 9.53 6.34 -8.18
N VAL A 85 8.99 7.45 -7.72
CA VAL A 85 7.60 7.57 -7.23
C VAL A 85 6.86 8.64 -8.01
N ARG A 86 5.70 8.28 -8.53
CA ARG A 86 4.75 9.18 -9.18
C ARG A 86 3.50 9.33 -8.32
N ILE A 87 2.98 10.56 -8.24
CA ILE A 87 1.75 10.87 -7.53
C ILE A 87 0.81 11.63 -8.46
N ASP A 88 -0.33 11.03 -8.72
CA ASP A 88 -1.45 11.63 -9.43
C ASP A 88 -2.57 11.87 -8.41
N SER A 89 -2.92 13.11 -8.16
CA SER A 89 -3.97 13.47 -7.20
C SER A 89 -4.70 14.73 -7.67
N THR A 90 -5.99 14.72 -7.47
CA THR A 90 -6.87 15.86 -7.74
C THR A 90 -7.78 16.07 -6.54
N LEU A 91 -7.90 17.31 -6.10
CA LEU A 91 -8.74 17.64 -4.95
C LEU A 91 -10.19 17.19 -5.19
N GLY A 92 -10.75 16.44 -4.26
CA GLY A 92 -12.09 15.85 -4.33
C GLY A 92 -12.21 14.58 -5.18
N GLN A 93 -11.11 14.05 -5.76
CA GLN A 93 -11.15 12.87 -6.64
C GLN A 93 -10.27 11.71 -6.16
N GLY A 94 -9.50 11.93 -5.08
CA GLY A 94 -8.61 10.92 -4.53
C GLY A 94 -7.15 11.04 -4.98
N THR A 95 -6.37 10.00 -4.66
CA THR A 95 -4.94 9.96 -4.93
C THR A 95 -4.54 8.60 -5.49
N THR A 96 -3.62 8.61 -6.44
CA THR A 96 -2.90 7.42 -6.90
C THR A 96 -1.40 7.68 -6.74
N LEU A 97 -0.74 6.87 -5.91
CA LEU A 97 0.70 6.86 -5.76
C LEU A 97 1.22 5.57 -6.38
N THR A 98 2.20 5.69 -7.28
CA THR A 98 2.88 4.54 -7.89
C THR A 98 4.37 4.65 -7.62
N ALA A 99 4.93 3.63 -6.98
CA ALA A 99 6.36 3.49 -6.73
C ALA A 99 6.90 2.33 -7.55
N THR A 100 8.05 2.53 -8.19
CA THR A 100 8.80 1.48 -8.90
C THR A 100 10.14 1.27 -8.21
N LEU A 101 10.61 0.03 -8.13
CA LEU A 101 11.88 -0.37 -7.53
C LEU A 101 12.47 -1.54 -8.33
N HIS A 102 13.77 -1.56 -8.55
CA HIS A 102 14.43 -2.74 -9.11
C HIS A 102 14.73 -3.75 -8.00
N GLY A 103 14.04 -4.90 -8.03
CA GLY A 103 14.11 -5.94 -7.00
C GLY A 103 15.46 -6.68 -6.93
N ASP A 104 16.30 -6.52 -7.94
CA ASP A 104 17.69 -7.02 -7.97
C ASP A 104 18.72 -5.99 -7.44
N SER A 105 18.30 -4.78 -7.13
CA SER A 105 19.14 -3.79 -6.48
C SER A 105 19.47 -4.20 -5.04
N ILE A 106 20.75 -4.05 -4.65
CA ILE A 106 21.20 -4.29 -3.26
C ILE A 106 20.51 -3.35 -2.25
N ASP A 107 20.06 -2.19 -2.72
CA ASP A 107 19.37 -1.19 -1.91
C ASP A 107 17.85 -1.38 -1.91
N CYS A 108 17.32 -2.39 -2.62
CA CYS A 108 15.90 -2.70 -2.60
C CYS A 108 15.53 -3.33 -1.27
N LEU A 109 14.53 -2.74 -0.61
CA LEU A 109 14.01 -3.29 0.62
C LEU A 109 13.24 -4.59 0.35
N PRO A 110 13.27 -5.57 1.27
CA PRO A 110 12.40 -6.75 1.18
C PRO A 110 10.93 -6.34 1.24
N LEU A 111 10.06 -7.20 0.71
CA LEU A 111 8.60 -6.95 0.75
C LEU A 111 8.11 -6.86 2.19
N GLY A 112 8.57 -7.74 3.07
CA GLY A 112 8.11 -7.83 4.45
C GLY A 112 6.74 -8.50 4.57
N ASP A 113 6.06 -8.27 5.70
CA ASP A 113 4.75 -8.87 6.01
C ASP A 113 3.60 -8.07 5.38
N LEU A 114 3.36 -8.27 4.10
CA LEU A 114 2.25 -7.62 3.38
C LEU A 114 0.88 -8.09 3.89
N ALA A 115 0.73 -9.39 4.18
CA ALA A 115 -0.51 -9.94 4.70
C ALA A 115 -0.88 -9.34 6.06
N GLY A 116 0.07 -9.33 7.01
CA GLY A 116 -0.13 -8.70 8.32
C GLY A 116 -0.40 -7.21 8.22
N THR A 117 0.22 -6.53 7.27
CA THR A 117 -0.03 -5.11 6.98
C THR A 117 -1.49 -4.87 6.57
N VAL A 118 -2.00 -5.63 5.59
CA VAL A 118 -3.39 -5.48 5.12
C VAL A 118 -4.38 -5.85 6.20
N VAL A 119 -4.16 -6.95 6.91
CA VAL A 119 -5.02 -7.35 8.03
C VAL A 119 -5.03 -6.30 9.15
N SER A 120 -3.89 -5.67 9.43
CA SER A 120 -3.81 -4.58 10.40
C SER A 120 -4.62 -3.35 9.97
N LEU A 121 -4.56 -2.98 8.67
CA LEU A 121 -5.37 -1.88 8.11
C LEU A 121 -6.87 -2.18 8.24
N VAL A 122 -7.31 -3.38 7.84
CA VAL A 122 -8.71 -3.81 7.93
C VAL A 122 -9.18 -3.85 9.38
N SER A 123 -8.38 -4.41 10.28
CA SER A 123 -8.74 -4.55 11.70
C SER A 123 -8.86 -3.20 12.41
N ALA A 124 -8.00 -2.24 12.05
CA ALA A 124 -8.05 -0.89 12.60
C ALA A 124 -9.22 -0.06 12.04
N ASN A 125 -9.76 -0.46 10.89
CA ASN A 125 -10.81 0.25 10.17
C ASN A 125 -11.93 -0.73 9.74
N PRO A 126 -12.64 -1.38 10.69
CA PRO A 126 -13.53 -2.49 10.38
C PRO A 126 -14.77 -2.09 9.58
N GLU A 127 -15.16 -0.83 9.59
CA GLU A 127 -16.34 -0.33 8.88
C GLU A 127 -15.99 0.38 7.58
N ARG A 128 -14.94 1.20 7.57
CA ARG A 128 -14.51 2.02 6.45
C ARG A 128 -13.07 2.53 6.64
N PRO A 129 -12.27 2.63 5.55
CA PRO A 129 -12.59 2.27 4.15
C PRO A 129 -12.68 0.77 3.91
N ASP A 130 -13.20 0.40 2.74
CA ASP A 130 -12.93 -0.92 2.19
C ASP A 130 -11.50 -0.99 1.64
N PHE A 131 -10.91 -2.18 1.69
CA PHE A 131 -9.57 -2.43 1.17
C PHE A 131 -9.61 -3.51 0.09
N ARG A 132 -8.87 -3.28 -0.99
CA ARG A 132 -8.57 -4.27 -2.00
C ARG A 132 -7.07 -4.45 -2.10
N LEU A 133 -6.61 -5.69 -2.06
CA LEU A 133 -5.24 -6.08 -2.32
C LEU A 133 -5.19 -6.89 -3.62
N SER A 134 -4.36 -6.45 -4.57
CA SER A 134 -4.06 -7.21 -5.79
C SER A 134 -2.56 -7.46 -5.86
N CYS A 135 -2.17 -8.72 -5.99
CA CYS A 135 -0.77 -9.14 -6.13
C CYS A 135 -0.58 -9.88 -7.44
N SER A 136 0.52 -9.63 -8.14
CA SER A 136 0.85 -10.35 -9.37
C SER A 136 2.35 -10.49 -9.61
N SER A 137 2.74 -11.61 -10.21
CA SER A 137 4.08 -11.86 -10.74
C SER A 137 3.99 -12.81 -11.94
N PRO A 138 5.10 -13.12 -12.63
CA PRO A 138 5.10 -14.18 -13.65
C PRO A 138 4.66 -15.55 -13.14
N LYS A 139 4.61 -15.76 -11.82
CA LYS A 139 4.20 -17.02 -11.19
C LYS A 139 2.68 -17.13 -10.94
N GLY A 140 1.97 -16.00 -10.94
CA GLY A 140 0.53 -15.97 -10.67
C GLY A 140 0.02 -14.63 -10.17
N SER A 141 -1.26 -14.61 -9.80
CA SER A 141 -1.93 -13.44 -9.27
C SER A 141 -2.98 -13.81 -8.24
N MET A 142 -3.29 -12.87 -7.34
CA MET A 142 -4.38 -12.97 -6.37
C MET A 142 -5.07 -11.62 -6.21
N ASP A 143 -6.33 -11.66 -5.82
CA ASP A 143 -7.13 -10.50 -5.41
C ASP A 143 -7.83 -10.82 -4.08
N PHE A 144 -7.79 -9.85 -3.17
CA PHE A 144 -8.51 -9.88 -1.91
C PHE A 144 -9.32 -8.58 -1.78
N ASP A 145 -10.62 -8.68 -1.45
CA ASP A 145 -11.52 -7.52 -1.38
C ASP A 145 -12.42 -7.62 -0.14
N THR A 146 -12.33 -6.62 0.74
CA THR A 146 -13.16 -6.59 1.95
C THR A 146 -14.65 -6.43 1.67
N ARG A 147 -15.04 -5.90 0.51
CA ARG A 147 -16.44 -5.77 0.11
C ARG A 147 -17.09 -7.14 -0.13
N GLU A 148 -16.35 -8.07 -0.74
CA GLU A 148 -16.79 -9.46 -0.94
C GLU A 148 -16.91 -10.16 0.42
N MET A 149 -15.95 -9.93 1.31
CA MET A 149 -16.01 -10.47 2.66
C MET A 149 -17.23 -9.98 3.43
N ARG A 150 -17.55 -8.68 3.38
CA ARG A 150 -18.74 -8.13 4.03
C ARG A 150 -20.02 -8.78 3.52
N GLN A 151 -20.10 -9.03 2.21
CA GLN A 151 -21.25 -9.72 1.62
C GLN A 151 -21.37 -11.16 2.15
N ALA A 152 -20.27 -11.88 2.29
CA ALA A 152 -20.25 -13.26 2.77
C ALA A 152 -20.52 -13.36 4.28
N LEU A 153 -19.99 -12.44 5.08
CA LEU A 153 -20.03 -12.46 6.55
C LEU A 153 -21.29 -11.80 7.12
N GLY A 154 -22.00 -10.99 6.32
CA GLY A 154 -23.19 -10.26 6.78
C GLY A 154 -22.84 -9.28 7.91
N ASN A 155 -23.38 -9.53 9.11
CA ASN A 155 -23.20 -8.63 10.26
C ASN A 155 -21.96 -8.93 11.11
N VAL A 156 -21.11 -9.88 10.72
CA VAL A 156 -19.88 -10.21 11.47
C VAL A 156 -18.82 -9.15 11.18
N PRO A 157 -18.27 -8.46 12.20
CA PRO A 157 -17.27 -7.42 11.99
C PRO A 157 -15.96 -8.00 11.44
N LEU A 158 -15.30 -7.27 10.53
CA LEU A 158 -14.03 -7.71 9.94
C LEU A 158 -12.87 -7.77 10.95
N ASN A 159 -12.98 -7.11 12.10
CA ASN A 159 -11.98 -7.15 13.17
C ASN A 159 -12.26 -8.24 14.22
N GLU A 160 -13.22 -9.13 13.99
CA GLU A 160 -13.41 -10.32 14.82
C GLU A 160 -12.14 -11.18 14.79
N PRO A 161 -11.59 -11.64 15.95
CA PRO A 161 -10.32 -12.35 16.00
C PRO A 161 -10.22 -13.59 15.08
N LYS A 162 -11.32 -14.33 14.93
CA LYS A 162 -11.34 -15.49 14.01
C LYS A 162 -11.29 -15.07 12.55
N ILE A 163 -11.92 -13.96 12.19
CA ILE A 163 -11.93 -13.42 10.84
C ILE A 163 -10.54 -12.86 10.50
N THR A 164 -9.92 -12.11 11.41
CA THR A 164 -8.56 -11.58 11.19
C THR A 164 -7.53 -12.68 11.06
N ALA A 165 -7.61 -13.74 11.87
CA ALA A 165 -6.72 -14.89 11.76
C ALA A 165 -6.91 -15.63 10.44
N TRP A 166 -8.16 -15.80 9.99
CA TRP A 166 -8.46 -16.41 8.70
C TRP A 166 -7.94 -15.56 7.53
N MET A 167 -8.19 -14.25 7.54
CA MET A 167 -7.66 -13.33 6.52
C MET A 167 -6.15 -13.42 6.41
N LEU A 168 -5.46 -13.44 7.56
CA LEU A 168 -4.01 -13.52 7.59
C LEU A 168 -3.51 -14.79 6.90
N SER A 169 -4.04 -15.96 7.29
CA SER A 169 -3.66 -17.23 6.68
C SER A 169 -3.98 -17.27 5.18
N ALA A 170 -5.19 -16.86 4.80
CA ALA A 170 -5.63 -16.89 3.41
C ALA A 170 -4.74 -16.00 2.52
N ILE A 171 -4.45 -14.76 2.94
CA ILE A 171 -3.60 -13.86 2.17
C ILE A 171 -2.14 -14.38 2.13
N GLN A 172 -1.61 -14.93 3.23
CA GLN A 172 -0.25 -15.49 3.26
C GLN A 172 -0.10 -16.68 2.31
N GLU A 173 -1.06 -17.61 2.33
CA GLU A 173 -1.07 -18.79 1.46
C GLU A 173 -1.11 -18.43 -0.04
N GLU A 174 -1.82 -17.35 -0.40
CA GLU A 174 -1.91 -16.86 -1.77
C GLU A 174 -0.66 -16.06 -2.21
N ILE A 175 -0.06 -15.27 -1.31
CA ILE A 175 1.13 -14.44 -1.60
C ILE A 175 2.40 -15.29 -1.77
N GLU A 176 2.57 -16.35 -0.97
CA GLU A 176 3.77 -17.17 -0.96
C GLU A 176 4.13 -17.74 -2.36
N PRO A 177 3.22 -18.38 -3.12
CA PRO A 177 3.54 -18.86 -4.45
C PRO A 177 3.80 -17.74 -5.46
N ILE A 178 3.21 -16.55 -5.27
CA ILE A 178 3.35 -15.41 -6.19
C ILE A 178 4.71 -14.77 -6.04
N PHE A 179 5.12 -14.46 -4.80
CA PHE A 179 6.32 -13.68 -4.53
C PHE A 179 7.48 -14.48 -3.93
N GLY A 180 7.25 -15.72 -3.48
CA GLY A 180 8.28 -16.57 -2.90
C GLY A 180 9.49 -16.75 -3.80
N GLY A 181 10.68 -16.35 -3.30
CA GLY A 181 11.93 -16.38 -4.05
C GLY A 181 12.08 -15.28 -5.12
N VAL A 182 11.16 -14.32 -5.21
CA VAL A 182 11.24 -13.16 -6.11
C VAL A 182 11.63 -11.90 -5.33
N ILE A 183 10.92 -11.60 -4.24
CA ILE A 183 11.10 -10.36 -3.44
C ILE A 183 10.94 -10.58 -1.93
N LEU A 184 10.89 -11.83 -1.48
CA LEU A 184 10.83 -12.14 -0.04
C LEU A 184 12.18 -12.08 0.62
#